data_27e2eaa07473822e5f7c03e97aae893e
#
_entry.id   27e2eaa07473822e5f7c03e97aae893e
#
_cell.length_a   1.000
_cell.length_b   1.000
_cell.length_c   1.000
_cell.angle_alpha   90.00
_cell.angle_beta   90.00
_cell.angle_gamma   90.00
#
_symmetry.space_group_name_H-M   'P 1'
#
loop_
_entity.id
_entity.type
_entity.pdbx_description
1 polymer ?
#
loop_
_entity_poly.entity_id
_entity_poly.type
_entity_poly.pdbx_seq_one_letter_code
_entity_poly.pdbx_strand_id
1 'polypeptide(L)'
;MPKGYWIARVDVADPVGFIEYMEANGAASSRFAARFVVRGGRFEAVEGTARSRNIVLEFKDYETAVACYHSPEYLAARTLREGRAVAEVVIIEGYDGPQPG
;
A
#
# COMPACT_ATOMS: atom_id res chain seq x y z
N MET A 1 19.83 6.08 5.05
CA MET A 1 18.46 6.50 5.45
C MET A 1 17.51 5.33 5.32
N PRO A 2 16.71 5.04 6.35
CA PRO A 2 15.72 3.99 6.25
C PRO A 2 14.70 4.33 5.16
N LYS A 3 14.20 3.28 4.50
CA LYS A 3 13.09 3.40 3.56
C LYS A 3 11.79 3.65 4.30
N GLY A 4 10.76 4.09 3.58
CA GLY A 4 9.40 4.15 4.11
C GLY A 4 8.53 3.13 3.40
N TYR A 5 7.49 2.65 4.06
CA TYR A 5 6.63 1.62 3.49
C TYR A 5 5.16 1.90 3.77
N TRP A 6 4.33 1.53 2.81
CA TRP A 6 2.91 1.30 3.05
C TRP A 6 2.71 -0.20 3.14
N ILE A 7 2.10 -0.65 4.21
CA ILE A 7 1.64 -2.03 4.32
C ILE A 7 0.13 -1.98 4.26
N ALA A 8 -0.43 -2.54 3.20
CA ALA A 8 -1.87 -2.51 2.94
C ALA A 8 -2.43 -3.93 2.92
N ARG A 9 -3.56 -4.11 3.58
CA ARG A 9 -4.31 -5.36 3.60
C ARG A 9 -5.73 -5.05 3.18
N VAL A 10 -6.21 -5.74 2.14
CA VAL A 10 -7.44 -5.34 1.44
C VAL A 10 -8.33 -6.55 1.17
N ASP A 11 -9.64 -6.37 1.37
CA ASP A 11 -10.67 -7.27 0.86
C ASP A 11 -11.44 -6.49 -0.20
N VAL A 12 -11.44 -6.98 -1.44
CA VAL A 12 -12.08 -6.31 -2.57
C VAL A 12 -13.50 -6.86 -2.72
N ALA A 13 -14.50 -5.99 -2.56
CA ALA A 13 -15.92 -6.36 -2.72
C ALA A 13 -16.37 -6.21 -4.17
N ASP A 14 -15.84 -5.20 -4.89
CA ASP A 14 -16.18 -4.92 -6.28
C ASP A 14 -14.88 -4.93 -7.12
N PRO A 15 -14.49 -6.09 -7.69
CA PRO A 15 -13.24 -6.17 -8.44
C PRO A 15 -13.20 -5.26 -9.67
N VAL A 16 -14.32 -5.07 -10.35
CA VAL A 16 -14.38 -4.22 -11.55
C VAL A 16 -14.16 -2.76 -11.17
N GLY A 17 -14.90 -2.27 -10.17
CA GLY A 17 -14.73 -0.90 -9.69
C GLY A 17 -13.36 -0.66 -9.04
N PHE A 18 -12.77 -1.68 -8.45
CA PHE A 18 -11.46 -1.56 -7.84
C PHE A 18 -10.35 -1.31 -8.86
N ILE A 19 -10.55 -1.70 -10.12
CA ILE A 19 -9.58 -1.44 -11.20
C ILE A 19 -9.36 0.07 -11.38
N GLU A 20 -10.43 0.86 -11.29
CA GLU A 20 -10.32 2.33 -11.38
C GLU A 20 -9.41 2.88 -10.28
N TYR A 21 -9.56 2.36 -9.05
CA TYR A 21 -8.69 2.73 -7.94
C TYR A 21 -7.23 2.36 -8.23
N MET A 22 -6.98 1.15 -8.72
CA MET A 22 -5.62 0.70 -8.99
C MET A 22 -4.93 1.57 -10.05
N GLU A 23 -5.66 1.98 -11.09
CA GLU A 23 -5.13 2.87 -12.12
C GLU A 23 -4.78 4.25 -11.55
N ALA A 24 -5.68 4.82 -10.75
CA ALA A 24 -5.47 6.12 -10.12
C ALA A 24 -4.33 6.06 -9.10
N ASN A 25 -4.24 4.98 -8.34
CA ASN A 25 -3.14 4.76 -7.39
C ASN A 25 -1.80 4.66 -8.12
N GLY A 26 -1.78 4.08 -9.32
CA GLY A 26 -0.58 4.02 -10.15
C GLY A 26 -0.01 5.39 -10.47
N ALA A 27 -0.88 6.36 -10.75
CA ALA A 27 -0.46 7.74 -11.01
C ALA A 27 0.16 8.39 -9.76
N ALA A 28 -0.47 8.21 -8.59
CA ALA A 28 0.06 8.73 -7.33
C ALA A 28 1.40 8.06 -6.98
N SER A 29 1.47 6.75 -7.10
CA SER A 29 2.68 5.98 -6.81
C SER A 29 3.84 6.40 -7.71
N SER A 30 3.57 6.62 -8.99
CA SER A 30 4.58 7.06 -9.96
C SER A 30 5.17 8.41 -9.59
N ARG A 31 4.32 9.35 -9.18
CA ARG A 31 4.77 10.70 -8.78
C ARG A 31 5.76 10.66 -7.62
N PHE A 32 5.57 9.75 -6.69
CA PHE A 32 6.41 9.64 -5.49
C PHE A 32 7.45 8.53 -5.60
N ALA A 33 7.63 7.98 -6.81
CA ALA A 33 8.60 6.91 -7.10
C ALA A 33 8.43 5.69 -6.18
N ALA A 34 7.19 5.34 -5.87
CA ALA A 34 6.88 4.17 -5.07
C ALA A 34 7.18 2.89 -5.86
N ARG A 35 7.61 1.86 -5.15
CA ARG A 35 7.93 0.57 -5.74
C ARG A 35 7.15 -0.52 -5.04
N PHE A 36 6.46 -1.37 -5.78
CA PHE A 36 5.84 -2.56 -5.19
C PHE A 36 6.91 -3.57 -4.81
N VAL A 37 6.94 -3.96 -3.54
CA VAL A 37 7.79 -5.07 -3.08
C VAL A 37 6.96 -6.32 -2.78
N VAL A 38 5.66 -6.14 -2.47
CA VAL A 38 4.67 -7.21 -2.40
C VAL A 38 3.42 -6.69 -3.08
N ARG A 39 2.84 -7.47 -3.97
CA ARG A 39 1.66 -7.03 -4.73
C ARG A 39 0.69 -8.18 -4.93
N GLY A 40 0.00 -8.55 -3.85
CA GLY A 40 -1.05 -9.55 -3.92
C GLY A 40 -0.57 -10.94 -4.33
N GLY A 41 0.64 -11.32 -3.93
CA GLY A 41 1.16 -12.64 -4.19
C GLY A 41 0.49 -13.71 -3.32
N ARG A 42 0.84 -14.96 -3.58
CA ARG A 42 0.34 -16.07 -2.76
C ARG A 42 0.80 -15.91 -1.32
N PHE A 43 -0.04 -16.32 -0.38
CA PHE A 43 0.26 -16.17 1.03
C PHE A 43 -0.41 -17.29 1.84
N GLU A 44 0.02 -17.42 3.09
CA GLU A 44 -0.55 -18.36 4.04
C GLU A 44 -0.76 -17.61 5.36
N ALA A 45 -1.98 -17.63 5.87
CA ALA A 45 -2.29 -17.04 7.17
C ALA A 45 -1.95 -18.06 8.26
N VAL A 46 -0.74 -18.00 8.77
CA VAL A 46 -0.25 -18.98 9.75
C VAL A 46 -0.74 -18.73 11.16
N GLU A 47 -1.11 -17.50 11.48
CA GLU A 47 -1.71 -17.12 12.75
C GLU A 47 -2.69 -15.99 12.51
N GLY A 48 -3.83 -16.03 13.19
CA GLY A 48 -4.84 -14.99 13.08
C GLY A 48 -5.60 -15.04 11.77
N THR A 49 -6.20 -13.92 11.42
CA THR A 49 -6.99 -13.74 10.21
C THR A 49 -6.26 -12.84 9.24
N ALA A 50 -6.20 -13.23 7.97
CA ALA A 50 -5.63 -12.39 6.91
C ALA A 50 -6.76 -11.87 6.01
N ARG A 51 -6.53 -10.69 5.40
CA ARG A 51 -7.36 -10.24 4.30
C ARG A 51 -6.89 -10.90 3.01
N SER A 52 -7.72 -10.85 1.97
CA SER A 52 -7.46 -11.59 0.74
C SER A 52 -6.28 -11.04 -0.08
N ARG A 53 -5.93 -9.77 0.11
CA ARG A 53 -4.88 -9.13 -0.68
C ARG A 53 -3.91 -8.37 0.24
N ASN A 54 -2.63 -8.66 0.10
CA ASN A 54 -1.57 -8.03 0.88
C ASN A 54 -0.61 -7.31 -0.06
N ILE A 55 -0.29 -6.05 0.24
CA ILE A 55 0.51 -5.20 -0.64
C ILE A 55 1.52 -4.45 0.22
N VAL A 56 2.75 -4.35 -0.27
CA VAL A 56 3.76 -3.49 0.36
C VAL A 56 4.36 -2.60 -0.72
N LEU A 57 4.27 -1.29 -0.49
CA LEU A 57 4.91 -0.28 -1.34
C LEU A 57 6.10 0.29 -0.59
N GLU A 58 7.20 0.47 -1.31
CA GLU A 58 8.43 1.04 -0.78
C GLU A 58 8.65 2.45 -1.33
N PHE A 59 9.05 3.36 -0.45
CA PHE A 59 9.39 4.74 -0.79
C PHE A 59 10.81 5.01 -0.31
N LYS A 60 11.44 6.07 -0.84
CA LYS A 60 12.82 6.41 -0.46
C LYS A 60 13.01 6.66 1.03
N ASP A 61 11.97 7.17 1.70
CA ASP A 61 11.96 7.43 3.13
C ASP A 61 10.54 7.49 3.68
N TYR A 62 10.43 7.57 5.00
CA TYR A 62 9.14 7.63 5.68
C TYR A 62 8.34 8.88 5.30
N GLU A 63 9.00 10.03 5.23
CA GLU A 63 8.36 11.31 4.92
C GLU A 63 7.72 11.29 3.52
N THR A 64 8.38 10.65 2.56
CA THR A 64 7.84 10.50 1.21
C THR A 64 6.62 9.58 1.19
N ALA A 65 6.66 8.49 1.96
CA ALA A 65 5.53 7.58 2.09
C ALA A 65 4.31 8.31 2.66
N VAL A 66 4.51 9.13 3.69
CA VAL A 66 3.44 9.94 4.30
C VAL A 66 2.93 10.98 3.30
N ALA A 67 3.83 11.69 2.61
CA ALA A 67 3.44 12.69 1.63
C ALA A 67 2.60 12.12 0.50
N CYS A 68 2.94 10.92 0.03
CA CYS A 68 2.16 10.25 -1.01
C CYS A 68 0.74 9.97 -0.55
N TYR A 69 0.56 9.47 0.66
CA TYR A 69 -0.78 9.16 1.18
C TYR A 69 -1.65 10.40 1.28
N HIS A 70 -1.09 11.53 1.68
CA HIS A 70 -1.83 12.79 1.85
C HIS A 70 -1.84 13.65 0.59
N SER A 71 -1.29 13.16 -0.52
CA SER A 71 -1.28 13.91 -1.78
C SER A 71 -2.68 14.00 -2.39
N PRO A 72 -2.97 15.07 -3.16
CA PRO A 72 -4.24 15.16 -3.88
C PRO A 72 -4.49 13.98 -4.81
N GLU A 73 -3.45 13.48 -5.45
CA GLU A 73 -3.54 12.34 -6.37
C GLU A 73 -4.00 11.08 -5.65
N TYR A 74 -3.43 10.77 -4.48
CA TYR A 74 -3.85 9.58 -3.75
C TYR A 74 -5.23 9.75 -3.13
N LEU A 75 -5.56 10.94 -2.61
CA LEU A 75 -6.88 11.18 -2.04
C LEU A 75 -7.98 11.02 -3.10
N ALA A 76 -7.71 11.45 -4.34
CA ALA A 76 -8.64 11.21 -5.46
C ALA A 76 -8.79 9.71 -5.74
N ALA A 77 -7.68 8.97 -5.75
CA ALA A 77 -7.71 7.52 -5.93
C ALA A 77 -8.51 6.83 -4.82
N ARG A 78 -8.27 7.23 -3.58
CA ARG A 78 -8.96 6.65 -2.42
C ARG A 78 -10.48 6.81 -2.52
N THR A 79 -10.94 7.94 -3.02
CA THR A 79 -12.37 8.16 -3.24
C THR A 79 -12.98 7.10 -4.16
N LEU A 80 -12.23 6.67 -5.18
CA LEU A 80 -12.68 5.62 -6.10
C LEU A 80 -12.78 4.25 -5.44
N ARG A 81 -12.06 4.03 -4.34
CA ARG A 81 -12.08 2.76 -3.61
C ARG A 81 -13.24 2.68 -2.61
N GLU A 82 -13.77 3.80 -2.17
CA GLU A 82 -14.82 3.84 -1.16
C GLU A 82 -16.03 3.01 -1.58
N GLY A 83 -16.48 2.13 -0.65
CA GLY A 83 -17.60 1.21 -0.90
C GLY A 83 -17.27 0.00 -1.78
N ARG A 84 -16.05 -0.08 -2.32
CA ARG A 84 -15.63 -1.17 -3.22
C ARG A 84 -14.65 -2.13 -2.60
N ALA A 85 -14.02 -1.72 -1.50
CA ALA A 85 -13.06 -2.54 -0.77
C ALA A 85 -12.98 -2.09 0.68
N VAL A 86 -12.58 -3.01 1.54
CA VAL A 86 -12.19 -2.71 2.92
C VAL A 86 -10.68 -2.80 2.97
N ALA A 87 -10.04 -1.72 3.42
CA ALA A 87 -8.58 -1.65 3.46
C ALA A 87 -8.09 -1.20 4.81
N GLU A 88 -6.98 -1.80 5.23
CA GLU A 88 -6.20 -1.36 6.39
C GLU A 88 -4.82 -0.99 5.85
N VAL A 89 -4.36 0.23 6.15
CA VAL A 89 -3.09 0.73 5.66
C VAL A 89 -2.28 1.25 6.82
N VAL A 90 -1.04 0.81 6.91
CA VAL A 90 -0.06 1.33 7.88
C VAL A 90 1.08 1.92 7.09
N ILE A 91 1.53 3.11 7.52
CA ILE A 91 2.75 3.72 6.99
C ILE A 91 3.81 3.55 8.06
N ILE A 92 4.94 2.96 7.70
CA ILE A 92 5.95 2.61 8.67
C ILE A 92 7.35 2.84 8.11
N GLU A 93 8.25 3.28 8.98
CA GLU A 93 9.66 3.43 8.62
C GLU A 93 10.36 2.08 8.64
N GLY A 94 11.25 1.86 7.69
CA GLY A 94 12.04 0.65 7.61
C GLY A 94 13.08 0.57 8.72
N TYR A 95 13.56 -0.64 8.97
CA TYR A 95 14.59 -0.88 9.97
C TYR A 95 15.97 -0.83 9.32
N ASP A 96 16.87 -0.03 9.88
CA ASP A 96 18.19 0.24 9.36
C ASP A 96 19.28 -0.15 10.37
N GLY A 97 18.89 -0.79 11.44
CA GLY A 97 19.80 -1.21 12.51
C GLY A 97 20.42 -2.58 12.25
N PRO A 98 21.15 -3.12 13.25
CA PRO A 98 21.79 -4.41 13.14
C PRO A 98 20.81 -5.55 12.90
N GLN A 99 21.23 -6.54 12.12
CA GLN A 99 20.45 -7.73 11.84
C GLN A 99 20.87 -8.88 12.73
N PRO A 100 19.97 -9.83 13.05
CA PRO A 100 20.33 -10.99 13.83
C PRO A 100 21.30 -11.90 13.05
N GLY A 101 22.24 -12.46 13.72
CA GLY A 101 23.22 -13.36 13.15
C GLY A 101 24.40 -12.65 12.58
#